data_e92dd65c691faa64d9e09c22ef048da6
#
_entry.id   e92dd65c691faa64d9e09c22ef048da6
#
_cell.length_a   1.000
_cell.length_b   1.000
_cell.length_c   1.000
_cell.angle_alpha   90.00
_cell.angle_beta   90.00
_cell.angle_gamma   90.00
#
_symmetry.space_group_name_H-M   'P 1'
#
loop_
_entity.id
_entity.type
_entity.pdbx_description
1 polymer ?
#
loop_
_entity_poly.entity_id
_entity_poly.type
_entity_poly.pdbx_seq_one_letter_code
_entity_poly.pdbx_strand_id
1 'polypeptide(L)'
;MYLGVTRFVTGLTKKVVFADRIGVAVNAVFAAPAAYNGLSIAMAVVGYSLQIYCDFSGYSDMAIGIAAIWDFDLGKNFNLPYLAENPSDFWRRWHISLSSWFRDYVYIPLGGSRRGKLRTYVNLFITMVLSGLWHGANATYLVWGAYHGLGCVIHRLLGKRGSQKTPWQTALCTAANCLFVSAGWVIFRADSMAQAMAVFCGLFRGDGICYINVFVVIYGLVIALTLLYARFRLDGNAPTARLALDTFRGKLLLCVWVFLIAMLMYCGNSAFIYANF
;
A
#
# COMPACT_ATOMS: atom_id res chain seq x y z
N MET A 1 9.12 25.60 -4.75
CA MET A 1 8.59 25.31 -6.11
C MET A 1 9.20 24.05 -6.72
N TYR A 2 10.52 23.96 -7.03
CA TYR A 2 11.12 22.83 -7.76
C TYR A 2 10.91 21.44 -7.10
N LEU A 3 10.99 21.36 -5.77
CA LEU A 3 10.73 20.11 -5.05
C LEU A 3 9.26 19.67 -5.19
N GLY A 4 8.32 20.63 -5.24
CA GLY A 4 6.90 20.34 -5.45
C GLY A 4 6.64 19.73 -6.83
N VAL A 5 7.25 20.31 -7.89
CA VAL A 5 7.10 19.81 -9.27
C VAL A 5 7.66 18.38 -9.39
N THR A 6 8.89 18.13 -8.91
CA THR A 6 9.47 16.77 -8.98
C THR A 6 8.67 15.76 -8.20
N ARG A 7 8.11 16.14 -7.04
CA ARG A 7 7.25 15.28 -6.24
C ARG A 7 5.93 14.99 -6.96
N PHE A 8 5.31 15.99 -7.58
CA PHE A 8 4.10 15.81 -8.39
C PHE A 8 4.33 14.82 -9.52
N VAL A 9 5.41 14.99 -10.32
CA VAL A 9 5.74 14.10 -11.44
C VAL A 9 6.06 12.68 -10.96
N THR A 10 6.70 12.53 -9.79
CA THR A 10 6.90 11.22 -9.15
C THR A 10 5.55 10.56 -8.81
N GLY A 11 4.61 11.31 -8.24
CA GLY A 11 3.26 10.82 -7.94
C GLY A 11 2.49 10.42 -9.21
N LEU A 12 2.55 11.25 -10.24
CA LEU A 12 1.95 10.98 -11.55
C LEU A 12 2.51 9.68 -12.16
N THR A 13 3.84 9.48 -12.10
CA THR A 13 4.48 8.23 -12.56
C THR A 13 3.91 7.02 -11.83
N LYS A 14 3.80 7.07 -10.50
CA LYS A 14 3.23 5.97 -9.71
C LYS A 14 1.80 5.64 -10.15
N LYS A 15 0.97 6.67 -10.37
CA LYS A 15 -0.43 6.50 -10.76
C LYS A 15 -0.55 5.94 -12.18
N VAL A 16 -0.10 6.69 -13.19
CA VAL A 16 -0.47 6.39 -14.59
C VAL A 16 0.45 5.35 -15.25
N VAL A 17 1.68 5.17 -14.76
CA VAL A 17 2.61 4.18 -15.33
C VAL A 17 2.53 2.86 -14.55
N PHE A 18 2.53 2.89 -13.22
CA PHE A 18 2.55 1.66 -12.43
C PHE A 18 1.15 1.18 -12.07
N ALA A 19 0.36 1.98 -11.34
CA ALA A 19 -0.90 1.51 -10.78
C ALA A 19 -1.91 1.13 -11.86
N ASP A 20 -2.13 1.97 -12.84
CA ASP A 20 -3.15 1.75 -13.86
C ASP A 20 -2.80 0.55 -14.75
N ARG A 21 -1.52 0.34 -15.08
CA ARG A 21 -1.09 -0.82 -15.87
C ARG A 21 -1.15 -2.14 -15.09
N ILE A 22 -0.75 -2.13 -13.82
CA ILE A 22 -0.91 -3.31 -12.95
C ILE A 22 -2.41 -3.63 -12.80
N GLY A 23 -3.24 -2.60 -12.66
CA GLY A 23 -4.69 -2.72 -12.49
C GLY A 23 -5.39 -3.52 -13.58
N VAL A 24 -4.90 -3.47 -14.82
CA VAL A 24 -5.47 -4.26 -15.92
C VAL A 24 -5.41 -5.75 -15.61
N ALA A 25 -4.25 -6.26 -15.21
CA ALA A 25 -4.07 -7.67 -14.88
C ALA A 25 -4.83 -8.07 -13.60
N VAL A 26 -4.77 -7.22 -12.58
CA VAL A 26 -5.48 -7.45 -11.32
C VAL A 26 -6.99 -7.55 -11.57
N ASN A 27 -7.56 -6.60 -12.31
CA ASN A 27 -8.99 -6.58 -12.59
C ASN A 27 -9.44 -7.82 -13.37
N ALA A 28 -8.67 -8.28 -14.37
CA ALA A 28 -8.99 -9.47 -15.12
C ALA A 28 -9.08 -10.73 -14.24
N VAL A 29 -8.11 -10.91 -13.33
CA VAL A 29 -8.07 -12.10 -12.47
C VAL A 29 -9.13 -12.01 -11.36
N PHE A 30 -9.32 -10.85 -10.73
CA PHE A 30 -10.34 -10.68 -9.67
C PHE A 30 -11.77 -10.76 -10.20
N ALA A 31 -12.03 -10.39 -11.48
CA ALA A 31 -13.35 -10.54 -12.08
C ALA A 31 -13.77 -12.00 -12.27
N ALA A 32 -12.82 -12.90 -12.53
CA ALA A 32 -13.12 -14.31 -12.80
C ALA A 32 -12.05 -15.25 -12.19
N PRO A 33 -11.89 -15.29 -10.85
CA PRO A 33 -10.80 -16.04 -10.21
C PRO A 33 -10.89 -17.55 -10.48
N ALA A 34 -12.08 -18.06 -10.79
CA ALA A 34 -12.28 -19.46 -11.13
C ALA A 34 -11.64 -19.89 -12.48
N ALA A 35 -11.37 -18.94 -13.38
CA ALA A 35 -10.77 -19.22 -14.68
C ALA A 35 -9.24 -19.36 -14.63
N TYR A 36 -8.59 -18.88 -13.56
CA TYR A 36 -7.13 -18.77 -13.48
C TYR A 36 -6.51 -19.78 -12.52
N ASN A 37 -5.27 -20.18 -12.80
CA ASN A 37 -4.49 -21.04 -11.92
C ASN A 37 -3.93 -20.26 -10.71
N GLY A 38 -3.42 -21.00 -9.71
CA GLY A 38 -2.94 -20.41 -8.45
C GLY A 38 -1.78 -19.42 -8.62
N LEU A 39 -0.91 -19.64 -9.61
CA LEU A 39 0.20 -18.71 -9.89
C LEU A 39 -0.31 -17.35 -10.38
N SER A 40 -1.29 -17.34 -11.29
CA SER A 40 -1.92 -16.12 -11.80
C SER A 40 -2.63 -15.36 -10.69
N ILE A 41 -3.32 -16.08 -9.80
CA ILE A 41 -4.00 -15.51 -8.64
C ILE A 41 -2.98 -14.92 -7.65
N ALA A 42 -1.89 -15.64 -7.35
CA ALA A 42 -0.82 -15.13 -6.50
C ALA A 42 -0.19 -13.85 -7.07
N MET A 43 0.06 -13.83 -8.38
CA MET A 43 0.55 -12.63 -9.06
C MET A 43 -0.46 -11.47 -9.00
N ALA A 44 -1.75 -11.72 -9.12
CA ALA A 44 -2.78 -10.69 -8.99
C ALA A 44 -2.87 -10.15 -7.56
N VAL A 45 -2.70 -10.98 -6.53
CA VAL A 45 -2.67 -10.55 -5.12
C VAL A 45 -1.46 -9.66 -4.84
N VAL A 46 -0.27 -10.05 -5.30
CA VAL A 46 0.93 -9.21 -5.22
C VAL A 46 0.73 -7.93 -6.06
N GLY A 47 0.22 -8.07 -7.27
CA GLY A 47 -0.10 -6.96 -8.16
C GLY A 47 -1.03 -5.95 -7.51
N TYR A 48 -2.10 -6.40 -6.83
CA TYR A 48 -3.01 -5.49 -6.15
C TYR A 48 -2.33 -4.76 -4.97
N SER A 49 -1.47 -5.45 -4.22
CA SER A 49 -0.69 -4.80 -3.15
C SER A 49 0.20 -3.68 -3.69
N LEU A 50 0.81 -3.87 -4.86
CA LEU A 50 1.60 -2.84 -5.55
C LEU A 50 0.70 -1.74 -6.13
N GLN A 51 -0.41 -2.11 -6.75
CA GLN A 51 -1.37 -1.20 -7.36
C GLN A 51 -1.92 -0.21 -6.33
N ILE A 52 -2.50 -0.69 -5.22
CA ILE A 52 -3.09 0.17 -4.19
C ILE A 52 -2.06 1.11 -3.57
N TYR A 53 -0.82 0.64 -3.38
CA TYR A 53 0.26 1.49 -2.89
C TYR A 53 0.65 2.56 -3.91
N CYS A 54 0.87 2.21 -5.16
CA CYS A 54 1.25 3.16 -6.21
C CYS A 54 0.13 4.16 -6.50
N ASP A 55 -1.11 3.70 -6.55
CA ASP A 55 -2.29 4.55 -6.77
C ASP A 55 -2.41 5.60 -5.68
N PHE A 56 -2.46 5.18 -4.43
CA PHE A 56 -2.71 6.09 -3.32
C PHE A 56 -1.49 6.90 -2.89
N SER A 57 -0.29 6.30 -2.86
CA SER A 57 0.93 7.08 -2.60
C SER A 57 1.23 8.04 -3.74
N GLY A 58 0.87 7.69 -4.98
CA GLY A 58 0.97 8.56 -6.14
C GLY A 58 0.07 9.80 -6.01
N TYR A 59 -1.20 9.59 -5.67
CA TYR A 59 -2.14 10.67 -5.37
C TYR A 59 -1.62 11.57 -4.23
N SER A 60 -1.16 10.97 -3.13
CA SER A 60 -0.61 11.73 -2.00
C SER A 60 0.61 12.55 -2.40
N ASP A 61 1.53 11.99 -3.22
CA ASP A 61 2.70 12.72 -3.70
C ASP A 61 2.32 13.86 -4.64
N MET A 62 1.29 13.69 -5.50
CA MET A 62 0.76 14.76 -6.33
C MET A 62 0.16 15.89 -5.48
N ALA A 63 -0.68 15.55 -4.50
CA ALA A 63 -1.30 16.53 -3.59
C ALA A 63 -0.25 17.31 -2.79
N ILE A 64 0.73 16.60 -2.19
CA ILE A 64 1.81 17.23 -1.43
C ILE A 64 2.70 18.08 -2.36
N GLY A 65 2.94 17.61 -3.60
CA GLY A 65 3.71 18.34 -4.60
C GLY A 65 3.06 19.68 -4.95
N ILE A 66 1.74 19.70 -5.21
CA ILE A 66 0.98 20.91 -5.47
C ILE A 66 0.98 21.84 -4.25
N ALA A 67 0.69 21.31 -3.06
CA ALA A 67 0.68 22.09 -1.82
C ALA A 67 2.05 22.76 -1.56
N ALA A 68 3.14 22.04 -1.80
CA ALA A 68 4.49 22.57 -1.64
C ALA A 68 4.85 23.68 -2.66
N ILE A 69 4.17 23.77 -3.81
CA ILE A 69 4.33 24.92 -4.74
C ILE A 69 3.76 26.19 -4.10
N TRP A 70 2.72 26.06 -3.29
CA TRP A 70 2.06 27.14 -2.56
C TRP A 70 2.57 27.30 -1.13
N ASP A 71 3.71 26.66 -0.81
CA ASP A 71 4.36 26.69 0.50
C ASP A 71 3.54 26.09 1.66
N PHE A 72 2.60 25.19 1.34
CA PHE A 72 1.87 24.40 2.35
C PHE A 72 2.54 23.05 2.57
N ASP A 73 2.79 22.68 3.84
CA ASP A 73 3.26 21.35 4.22
C ASP A 73 2.09 20.47 4.67
N LEU A 74 1.73 19.48 3.86
CA LEU A 74 0.72 18.46 4.18
C LEU A 74 1.30 17.26 4.94
N GLY A 75 2.60 17.26 5.20
CA GLY A 75 3.28 16.12 5.83
C GLY A 75 3.36 14.88 4.93
N LYS A 76 3.84 13.76 5.50
CA LYS A 76 3.97 12.48 4.80
C LYS A 76 2.73 11.62 5.06
N ASN A 77 2.17 11.01 4.00
CA ASN A 77 1.07 10.06 4.12
C ASN A 77 1.52 8.59 4.04
N PHE A 78 2.68 8.33 3.44
CA PHE A 78 3.32 7.02 3.32
C PHE A 78 4.80 7.07 3.66
N ASN A 79 5.29 6.04 4.36
CA ASN A 79 6.70 5.88 4.68
C ASN A 79 7.15 4.42 4.53
N LEU A 80 7.29 3.94 3.28
CA LEU A 80 7.74 2.58 2.93
C LEU A 80 7.00 1.49 3.74
N PRO A 81 5.66 1.41 3.66
CA PRO A 81 4.85 0.56 4.52
C PRO A 81 5.15 -0.93 4.37
N TYR A 82 5.57 -1.38 3.19
CA TYR A 82 5.94 -2.78 2.96
C TYR A 82 7.31 -3.19 3.55
N LEU A 83 8.07 -2.24 4.12
CA LEU A 83 9.24 -2.55 4.96
C LEU A 83 8.88 -2.75 6.44
N ALA A 84 7.61 -2.64 6.81
CA ALA A 84 7.15 -2.86 8.17
C ALA A 84 7.32 -4.32 8.58
N GLU A 85 7.81 -4.56 9.79
CA GLU A 85 8.07 -5.88 10.34
C GLU A 85 6.88 -6.48 11.10
N ASN A 86 5.78 -5.73 11.24
CA ASN A 86 4.59 -6.13 11.97
C ASN A 86 3.39 -5.22 11.61
N PRO A 87 2.14 -5.65 11.89
CA PRO A 87 0.94 -4.89 11.57
C PRO A 87 0.87 -3.50 12.22
N SER A 88 1.36 -3.35 13.45
CA SER A 88 1.35 -2.05 14.14
C SER A 88 2.34 -1.06 13.52
N ASP A 89 3.48 -1.52 13.00
CA ASP A 89 4.44 -0.69 12.27
C ASP A 89 3.92 -0.35 10.87
N PHE A 90 3.22 -1.30 10.22
CA PHE A 90 2.57 -1.05 8.93
C PHE A 90 1.61 0.15 9.02
N TRP A 91 0.72 0.19 9.99
CA TRP A 91 -0.25 1.28 10.16
C TRP A 91 0.38 2.62 10.58
N ARG A 92 1.61 2.65 11.08
CA ARG A 92 2.39 3.88 11.28
C ARG A 92 2.99 4.42 10.00
N ARG A 93 3.06 3.60 8.94
CA ARG A 93 3.69 3.90 7.66
C ARG A 93 2.70 4.02 6.51
N TRP A 94 1.49 3.48 6.67
CA TRP A 94 0.40 3.48 5.70
C TRP A 94 -0.67 4.48 6.11
N HIS A 95 -1.05 5.36 5.16
CA HIS A 95 -2.13 6.36 5.34
C HIS A 95 -2.02 7.09 6.67
N ILE A 96 -0.86 7.70 6.91
CA ILE A 96 -0.45 8.26 8.21
C ILE A 96 -1.46 9.30 8.72
N SER A 97 -2.00 10.13 7.82
CA SER A 97 -3.01 11.14 8.17
C SER A 97 -4.26 10.49 8.77
N LEU A 98 -4.84 9.48 8.11
CA LEU A 98 -6.02 8.76 8.59
C LEU A 98 -5.72 7.96 9.86
N SER A 99 -4.60 7.24 9.89
CA SER A 99 -4.17 6.47 11.05
C SER A 99 -3.97 7.35 12.28
N SER A 100 -3.44 8.56 12.11
CA SER A 100 -3.30 9.55 13.18
C SER A 100 -4.66 10.08 13.61
N TRP A 101 -5.57 10.37 12.68
CA TRP A 101 -6.92 10.81 12.98
C TRP A 101 -7.67 9.76 13.84
N PHE A 102 -7.66 8.48 13.41
CA PHE A 102 -8.30 7.40 14.20
C PHE A 102 -7.65 7.23 15.58
N ARG A 103 -6.32 7.38 15.69
CA ARG A 103 -5.63 7.37 16.97
C ARG A 103 -6.15 8.49 17.88
N ASP A 104 -6.22 9.71 17.37
CA ASP A 104 -6.46 10.92 18.17
C ASP A 104 -7.95 11.07 18.51
N TYR A 105 -8.85 10.75 17.58
CA TYR A 105 -10.30 10.97 17.74
C TYR A 105 -11.11 9.70 18.11
N VAL A 106 -10.53 8.51 18.00
CA VAL A 106 -11.20 7.25 18.37
C VAL A 106 -10.44 6.52 19.48
N TYR A 107 -9.20 6.13 19.23
CA TYR A 107 -8.44 5.30 20.16
C TYR A 107 -8.16 6.00 21.50
N ILE A 108 -7.70 7.23 21.48
CA ILE A 108 -7.38 8.00 22.70
C ILE A 108 -8.66 8.30 23.50
N PRO A 109 -9.78 8.79 22.93
CA PRO A 109 -11.04 9.01 23.66
C PRO A 109 -11.62 7.74 24.27
N LEU A 110 -11.47 6.57 23.64
CA LEU A 110 -11.88 5.27 24.24
C LEU A 110 -11.04 4.88 25.47
N GLY A 111 -10.00 5.67 25.80
CA GLY A 111 -9.08 5.44 26.91
C GLY A 111 -7.67 5.00 26.48
N GLY A 112 -7.44 4.78 25.19
CA GLY A 112 -6.13 4.42 24.65
C GLY A 112 -5.52 3.20 25.34
N SER A 113 -4.26 3.33 25.77
CA SER A 113 -3.53 2.29 26.52
C SER A 113 -3.48 2.54 28.05
N ARG A 114 -4.24 3.52 28.56
CA ARG A 114 -4.13 3.97 29.97
C ARG A 114 -5.01 3.15 30.93
N ARG A 115 -6.01 2.40 30.43
CA ARG A 115 -7.00 1.69 31.24
C ARG A 115 -6.77 0.16 31.28
N GLY A 116 -5.50 -0.25 31.36
CA GLY A 116 -5.10 -1.66 31.44
C GLY A 116 -5.01 -2.38 30.08
N LYS A 117 -4.43 -3.60 30.10
CA LYS A 117 -4.09 -4.35 28.87
C LYS A 117 -5.35 -4.76 28.07
N LEU A 118 -6.35 -5.35 28.74
CA LEU A 118 -7.58 -5.83 28.08
C LEU A 118 -8.30 -4.67 27.36
N ARG A 119 -8.49 -3.54 28.06
CA ARG A 119 -9.13 -2.37 27.47
C ARG A 119 -8.35 -1.83 26.28
N THR A 120 -7.02 -1.87 26.34
CA THR A 120 -6.14 -1.48 25.22
C THR A 120 -6.39 -2.32 23.97
N TYR A 121 -6.55 -3.65 24.14
CA TYR A 121 -6.80 -4.56 23.02
C TYR A 121 -8.19 -4.34 22.41
N VAL A 122 -9.20 -4.17 23.24
CA VAL A 122 -10.57 -3.83 22.79
C VAL A 122 -10.59 -2.50 22.06
N ASN A 123 -9.96 -1.45 22.60
CA ASN A 123 -9.90 -0.14 21.95
C ASN A 123 -9.20 -0.21 20.59
N LEU A 124 -8.09 -0.94 20.51
CA LEU A 124 -7.34 -1.13 19.25
C LEU A 124 -8.20 -1.86 18.21
N PHE A 125 -8.87 -2.95 18.62
CA PHE A 125 -9.75 -3.71 17.75
C PHE A 125 -10.93 -2.86 17.23
N ILE A 126 -11.63 -2.16 18.12
CA ILE A 126 -12.75 -1.26 17.75
C ILE A 126 -12.26 -0.18 16.77
N THR A 127 -11.11 0.43 17.04
CA THR A 127 -10.55 1.47 16.17
C THR A 127 -10.32 0.94 14.75
N MET A 128 -9.80 -0.28 14.60
CA MET A 128 -9.56 -0.88 13.30
C MET A 128 -10.86 -1.29 12.57
N VAL A 129 -11.87 -1.79 13.32
CA VAL A 129 -13.19 -2.10 12.75
C VAL A 129 -13.87 -0.83 12.25
N LEU A 130 -13.81 0.27 13.02
CA LEU A 130 -14.34 1.57 12.61
C LEU A 130 -13.57 2.14 11.39
N SER A 131 -12.26 1.90 11.31
CA SER A 131 -11.48 2.24 10.12
C SER A 131 -11.96 1.46 8.88
N GLY A 132 -12.34 0.19 9.04
CA GLY A 132 -12.96 -0.58 7.97
C GLY A 132 -14.32 -0.02 7.55
N LEU A 133 -15.18 0.29 8.51
CA LEU A 133 -16.50 0.87 8.26
C LEU A 133 -16.41 2.24 7.56
N TRP A 134 -15.36 3.01 7.83
CA TRP A 134 -15.10 4.29 7.17
C TRP A 134 -14.92 4.14 5.64
N HIS A 135 -14.42 2.98 5.17
CA HIS A 135 -14.28 2.67 3.75
C HIS A 135 -15.60 2.31 3.07
N GLY A 136 -16.67 2.05 3.82
CA GLY A 136 -17.98 1.73 3.28
C GLY A 136 -18.74 0.70 4.12
N ALA A 137 -20.05 0.60 3.87
CA ALA A 137 -20.95 -0.30 4.60
C ALA A 137 -20.95 -1.75 4.08
N ASN A 138 -19.92 -2.17 3.34
CA ASN A 138 -19.80 -3.56 2.88
C ASN A 138 -19.21 -4.45 3.98
N ALA A 139 -19.69 -5.68 4.06
CA ALA A 139 -19.18 -6.70 5.00
C ALA A 139 -17.67 -6.96 4.82
N THR A 140 -17.14 -6.87 3.61
CA THR A 140 -15.72 -7.05 3.32
C THR A 140 -14.86 -6.03 4.06
N TYR A 141 -15.29 -4.77 4.17
CA TYR A 141 -14.56 -3.74 4.91
C TYR A 141 -14.60 -3.95 6.42
N LEU A 142 -15.73 -4.42 6.97
CA LEU A 142 -15.83 -4.78 8.39
C LEU A 142 -14.90 -5.94 8.73
N VAL A 143 -14.90 -7.00 7.89
CA VAL A 143 -14.01 -8.15 8.05
C VAL A 143 -12.55 -7.75 7.89
N TRP A 144 -12.21 -6.87 6.94
CA TRP A 144 -10.88 -6.31 6.76
C TRP A 144 -10.41 -5.54 8.00
N GLY A 145 -11.27 -4.67 8.55
CA GLY A 145 -10.96 -3.93 9.78
C GLY A 145 -10.75 -4.86 10.98
N ALA A 146 -11.61 -5.87 11.15
CA ALA A 146 -11.48 -6.90 12.18
C ALA A 146 -10.19 -7.72 12.02
N TYR A 147 -9.85 -8.13 10.79
CA TYR A 147 -8.62 -8.86 10.45
C TYR A 147 -7.38 -8.07 10.88
N HIS A 148 -7.27 -6.82 10.46
CA HIS A 148 -6.15 -5.95 10.84
C HIS A 148 -6.14 -5.63 12.35
N GLY A 149 -7.31 -5.44 12.94
CA GLY A 149 -7.46 -5.25 14.39
C GLY A 149 -6.94 -6.44 15.18
N LEU A 150 -7.32 -7.67 14.81
CA LEU A 150 -6.80 -8.90 15.39
C LEU A 150 -5.28 -9.03 15.21
N GLY A 151 -4.76 -8.75 14.01
CA GLY A 151 -3.32 -8.77 13.75
C GLY A 151 -2.54 -7.82 14.68
N CYS A 152 -3.04 -6.61 14.88
CA CYS A 152 -2.43 -5.65 15.80
C CYS A 152 -2.52 -6.11 17.28
N VAL A 153 -3.65 -6.69 17.69
CA VAL A 153 -3.83 -7.22 19.04
C VAL A 153 -2.92 -8.41 19.29
N ILE A 154 -2.86 -9.38 18.37
CA ILE A 154 -1.98 -10.57 18.49
C ILE A 154 -0.51 -10.13 18.56
N HIS A 155 -0.08 -9.22 17.68
CA HIS A 155 1.28 -8.69 17.73
C HIS A 155 1.59 -8.06 19.10
N ARG A 156 0.65 -7.33 19.67
CA ARG A 156 0.82 -6.69 21.00
C ARG A 156 0.79 -7.69 22.15
N LEU A 157 -0.01 -8.76 22.05
CA LEU A 157 -0.04 -9.87 23.02
C LEU A 157 1.27 -10.65 23.05
N LEU A 158 1.85 -10.92 21.89
CA LEU A 158 3.15 -11.60 21.76
C LEU A 158 4.30 -10.78 22.35
N GLY A 159 4.06 -9.51 22.64
CA GLY A 159 5.02 -8.60 23.29
C GLY A 159 6.16 -8.17 22.37
N LYS A 160 6.90 -7.18 22.83
CA LYS A 160 8.17 -6.81 22.18
C LYS A 160 9.22 -7.84 22.55
N ARG A 161 9.62 -8.70 21.65
CA ARG A 161 10.87 -9.46 21.79
C ARG A 161 12.02 -8.46 21.79
N GLY A 162 12.59 -8.17 22.97
CA GLY A 162 13.59 -7.13 23.21
C GLY A 162 15.00 -7.46 22.72
N SER A 163 15.20 -8.46 21.87
CA SER A 163 16.50 -8.76 21.27
C SER A 163 16.70 -8.02 19.95
N GLN A 164 17.89 -7.53 19.70
CA GLN A 164 18.28 -7.06 18.38
C GLN A 164 18.08 -8.20 17.37
N LYS A 165 17.22 -7.96 16.38
CA LYS A 165 16.97 -8.94 15.32
C LYS A 165 18.17 -9.00 14.38
N THR A 166 18.52 -10.19 13.96
CA THR A 166 19.46 -10.36 12.86
C THR A 166 18.82 -9.86 11.55
N PRO A 167 19.62 -9.49 10.53
CA PRO A 167 19.07 -9.08 9.22
C PRO A 167 18.11 -10.11 8.62
N TRP A 168 18.37 -11.41 8.81
CA TRP A 168 17.51 -12.51 8.37
C TRP A 168 16.16 -12.53 9.11
N GLN A 169 16.17 -12.36 10.42
CA GLN A 169 14.94 -12.30 11.23
C GLN A 169 14.08 -11.07 10.84
N THR A 170 14.72 -9.94 10.56
CA THR A 170 14.06 -8.75 10.04
C THR A 170 13.41 -9.03 8.68
N ALA A 171 14.13 -9.65 7.75
CA ALA A 171 13.61 -10.01 6.43
C ALA A 171 12.40 -10.97 6.54
N LEU A 172 12.50 -11.99 7.40
CA LEU A 172 11.40 -12.93 7.63
C LEU A 172 10.16 -12.25 8.23
N CYS A 173 10.35 -11.38 9.24
CA CYS A 173 9.24 -10.61 9.83
C CYS A 173 8.59 -9.69 8.79
N THR A 174 9.39 -9.02 7.94
CA THR A 174 8.89 -8.16 6.87
C THR A 174 8.10 -8.98 5.84
N ALA A 175 8.63 -10.12 5.40
CA ALA A 175 7.94 -11.01 4.47
C ALA A 175 6.61 -11.53 5.04
N ALA A 176 6.61 -11.99 6.29
CA ALA A 176 5.40 -12.46 6.97
C ALA A 176 4.36 -11.34 7.11
N ASN A 177 4.80 -10.11 7.43
CA ASN A 177 3.91 -8.96 7.50
C ASN A 177 3.38 -8.56 6.11
N CYS A 178 4.19 -8.63 5.05
CA CYS A 178 3.74 -8.40 3.68
C CYS A 178 2.66 -9.41 3.27
N LEU A 179 2.84 -10.70 3.58
CA LEU A 179 1.83 -11.73 3.32
C LEU A 179 0.53 -11.47 4.10
N PHE A 180 0.64 -11.12 5.38
CA PHE A 180 -0.51 -10.74 6.21
C PHE A 180 -1.26 -9.55 5.60
N VAL A 181 -0.57 -8.49 5.22
CA VAL A 181 -1.18 -7.29 4.62
C VAL A 181 -1.80 -7.60 3.26
N SER A 182 -1.12 -8.39 2.42
CA SER A 182 -1.63 -8.79 1.09
C SER A 182 -2.90 -9.64 1.19
N ALA A 183 -2.99 -10.53 2.20
CA ALA A 183 -4.24 -11.25 2.48
C ALA A 183 -5.37 -10.29 2.91
N GLY A 184 -5.06 -9.28 3.71
CA GLY A 184 -5.99 -8.21 4.03
C GLY A 184 -6.47 -7.45 2.78
N TRP A 185 -5.57 -7.19 1.84
CA TRP A 185 -5.93 -6.52 0.59
C TRP A 185 -6.85 -7.36 -0.32
N VAL A 186 -6.78 -8.69 -0.28
CA VAL A 186 -7.75 -9.55 -0.98
C VAL A 186 -9.17 -9.30 -0.45
N ILE A 187 -9.33 -9.26 0.88
CA ILE A 187 -10.62 -8.99 1.50
C ILE A 187 -11.12 -7.57 1.15
N PHE A 188 -10.22 -6.59 1.16
CA PHE A 188 -10.53 -5.19 0.85
C PHE A 188 -10.97 -4.99 -0.60
N ARG A 189 -10.31 -5.69 -1.56
CA ARG A 189 -10.59 -5.57 -2.99
C ARG A 189 -11.86 -6.28 -3.44
N ALA A 190 -12.24 -7.32 -2.72
CA ALA A 190 -13.35 -8.18 -3.11
C ALA A 190 -14.70 -7.46 -2.98
N ASP A 191 -15.56 -7.62 -3.98
CA ASP A 191 -16.93 -7.09 -3.97
C ASP A 191 -17.83 -7.84 -2.98
N SER A 192 -17.44 -9.08 -2.60
CA SER A 192 -18.14 -9.92 -1.64
C SER A 192 -17.19 -10.88 -0.92
N MET A 193 -17.61 -11.39 0.25
CA MET A 193 -16.87 -12.43 0.95
C MET A 193 -16.74 -13.72 0.12
N ALA A 194 -17.72 -14.03 -0.71
CA ALA A 194 -17.67 -15.18 -1.63
C ALA A 194 -16.54 -15.02 -2.66
N GLN A 195 -16.37 -13.83 -3.23
CA GLN A 195 -15.26 -13.53 -4.15
C GLN A 195 -13.91 -13.59 -3.43
N ALA A 196 -13.80 -13.03 -2.21
CA ALA A 196 -12.56 -13.13 -1.42
C ALA A 196 -12.17 -14.60 -1.19
N MET A 197 -13.14 -15.43 -0.81
CA MET A 197 -12.92 -16.87 -0.62
C MET A 197 -12.53 -17.57 -1.92
N ALA A 198 -13.16 -17.22 -3.06
CA ALA A 198 -12.78 -17.77 -4.36
C ALA A 198 -11.32 -17.45 -4.72
N VAL A 199 -10.84 -16.25 -4.41
CA VAL A 199 -9.43 -15.87 -4.58
C VAL A 199 -8.53 -16.69 -3.65
N PHE A 200 -8.86 -16.83 -2.37
CA PHE A 200 -8.05 -17.61 -1.42
C PHE A 200 -7.99 -19.10 -1.79
N CYS A 201 -9.11 -19.71 -2.12
CA CYS A 201 -9.15 -21.11 -2.56
C CYS A 201 -8.42 -21.30 -3.89
N GLY A 202 -8.54 -20.33 -4.79
CA GLY A 202 -7.89 -20.35 -6.10
C GLY A 202 -6.36 -20.32 -6.05
N LEU A 203 -5.75 -19.80 -4.97
CA LEU A 203 -4.29 -19.82 -4.77
C LEU A 203 -3.69 -21.25 -4.82
N PHE A 204 -4.48 -22.26 -4.48
CA PHE A 204 -4.05 -23.66 -4.44
C PHE A 204 -4.47 -24.45 -5.70
N ARG A 205 -5.03 -23.77 -6.70
CA ARG A 205 -5.50 -24.42 -7.93
C ARG A 205 -4.34 -24.66 -8.89
N GLY A 206 -4.20 -25.92 -9.33
CA GLY A 206 -3.20 -26.32 -10.34
C GLY A 206 -3.66 -26.10 -11.78
N ASP A 207 -4.96 -26.14 -12.04
CA ASP A 207 -5.60 -26.00 -13.35
C ASP A 207 -6.03 -24.55 -13.62
N GLY A 208 -6.41 -24.27 -14.85
CA GLY A 208 -6.87 -22.94 -15.28
C GLY A 208 -5.83 -22.18 -16.10
N ILE A 209 -6.21 -20.97 -16.51
CA ILE A 209 -5.38 -20.10 -17.34
C ILE A 209 -4.14 -19.64 -16.57
N CYS A 210 -2.96 -19.89 -17.12
CA CYS A 210 -1.72 -19.30 -16.63
C CYS A 210 -1.52 -17.92 -17.26
N TYR A 211 -1.83 -16.87 -16.52
CA TYR A 211 -1.71 -15.49 -16.96
C TYR A 211 -0.59 -14.78 -16.19
N ILE A 212 0.57 -14.65 -16.83
CA ILE A 212 1.73 -13.92 -16.29
C ILE A 212 1.79 -12.55 -16.97
N ASN A 213 1.45 -11.51 -16.24
CA ASN A 213 1.55 -10.15 -16.75
C ASN A 213 2.98 -9.61 -16.53
N VAL A 214 3.69 -9.37 -17.64
CA VAL A 214 5.07 -8.89 -17.62
C VAL A 214 5.23 -7.56 -16.89
N PHE A 215 4.25 -6.68 -16.93
CA PHE A 215 4.30 -5.40 -16.21
C PHE A 215 4.25 -5.60 -14.69
N VAL A 216 3.47 -6.55 -14.18
CA VAL A 216 3.47 -6.90 -12.75
C VAL A 216 4.84 -7.37 -12.31
N VAL A 217 5.51 -8.20 -13.13
CA VAL A 217 6.86 -8.72 -12.84
C VAL A 217 7.88 -7.58 -12.85
N ILE A 218 7.94 -6.81 -13.96
CA ILE A 218 8.94 -5.72 -14.11
C ILE A 218 8.74 -4.67 -13.02
N TYR A 219 7.50 -4.19 -12.82
CA TYR A 219 7.23 -3.16 -11.83
C TYR A 219 7.41 -3.66 -10.40
N GLY A 220 7.07 -4.93 -10.14
CA GLY A 220 7.37 -5.58 -8.87
C GLY A 220 8.86 -5.60 -8.56
N LEU A 221 9.69 -5.95 -9.55
CA LEU A 221 11.15 -5.91 -9.42
C LEU A 221 11.67 -4.50 -9.18
N VAL A 222 11.20 -3.50 -9.94
CA VAL A 222 11.60 -2.09 -9.75
C VAL A 222 11.26 -1.62 -8.34
N ILE A 223 10.06 -1.91 -7.85
CA ILE A 223 9.63 -1.55 -6.51
C ILE A 223 10.46 -2.29 -5.46
N ALA A 224 10.70 -3.60 -5.63
CA ALA A 224 11.53 -4.38 -4.72
C ALA A 224 12.96 -3.84 -4.64
N LEU A 225 13.59 -3.52 -5.78
CA LEU A 225 14.93 -2.91 -5.82
C LEU A 225 14.94 -1.52 -5.15
N THR A 226 13.88 -0.71 -5.36
CA THR A 226 13.74 0.60 -4.70
C THR A 226 13.62 0.44 -3.19
N LEU A 227 12.85 -0.54 -2.70
CA LEU A 227 12.72 -0.85 -1.29
C LEU A 227 14.03 -1.35 -0.68
N LEU A 228 14.75 -2.22 -1.38
CA LEU A 228 16.07 -2.69 -0.96
C LEU A 228 17.07 -1.54 -0.88
N TYR A 229 17.12 -0.67 -1.89
CA TYR A 229 17.95 0.53 -1.88
C TYR A 229 17.61 1.44 -0.69
N ALA A 230 16.33 1.71 -0.45
CA ALA A 230 15.88 2.52 0.67
C ALA A 230 16.25 1.88 2.02
N ARG A 231 16.17 0.56 2.13
CA ARG A 231 16.54 -0.17 3.34
C ARG A 231 18.03 -0.07 3.66
N PHE A 232 18.90 -0.22 2.64
CA PHE A 232 20.33 -0.32 2.85
C PHE A 232 21.08 1.01 2.76
N ARG A 233 20.54 2.01 2.05
CA ARG A 233 21.25 3.28 1.79
C ARG A 233 20.59 4.50 2.42
N LEU A 234 19.30 4.43 2.75
CA LEU A 234 18.53 5.58 3.20
C LEU A 234 17.95 5.36 4.62
N ASP A 235 18.46 4.40 5.38
CA ASP A 235 17.99 4.05 6.73
C ASP A 235 16.46 3.89 6.82
N GLY A 236 15.87 3.34 5.75
CA GLY A 236 14.43 3.12 5.65
C GLY A 236 13.61 4.37 5.31
N ASN A 237 14.22 5.46 4.87
CA ASN A 237 13.51 6.61 4.34
C ASN A 237 13.21 6.44 2.84
N ALA A 238 12.02 6.91 2.41
CA ALA A 238 11.66 6.86 1.00
C ALA A 238 12.59 7.74 0.17
N PRO A 239 13.14 7.21 -0.95
CA PRO A 239 13.91 8.04 -1.86
C PRO A 239 12.97 9.11 -2.46
N THR A 240 13.42 10.36 -2.42
CA THR A 240 12.73 11.45 -3.11
C THR A 240 13.55 11.84 -4.33
N ALA A 241 12.95 11.76 -5.51
CA ALA A 241 13.59 12.29 -6.71
C ALA A 241 13.77 13.81 -6.54
N ARG A 242 14.99 14.27 -6.66
CA ARG A 242 15.33 15.70 -6.64
C ARG A 242 16.04 16.04 -7.94
N LEU A 243 15.34 16.73 -8.82
CA LEU A 243 15.95 17.31 -10.01
C LEU A 243 16.37 18.74 -9.71
N ALA A 244 17.59 19.10 -10.11
CA ALA A 244 18.07 20.49 -10.03
C ALA A 244 17.44 21.30 -11.17
N LEU A 245 16.17 21.68 -11.01
CA LEU A 245 15.38 22.35 -12.05
C LEU A 245 15.81 23.82 -12.30
N ASP A 246 16.77 24.32 -11.57
CA ASP A 246 17.49 25.56 -11.82
C ASP A 246 18.49 25.42 -12.97
N THR A 247 18.92 24.19 -13.29
CA THR A 247 19.85 23.88 -14.37
C THR A 247 19.14 23.48 -15.67
N PHE A 248 19.77 23.73 -16.82
CA PHE A 248 19.28 23.25 -18.12
C PHE A 248 19.14 21.73 -18.15
N ARG A 249 20.12 20.99 -17.59
CA ARG A 249 20.08 19.52 -17.52
C ARG A 249 18.87 19.03 -16.70
N GLY A 250 18.59 19.66 -15.57
CA GLY A 250 17.45 19.29 -14.73
C GLY A 250 16.11 19.53 -15.45
N LYS A 251 15.97 20.63 -16.18
CA LYS A 251 14.78 20.92 -17.01
C LYS A 251 14.62 19.91 -18.14
N LEU A 252 15.71 19.60 -18.84
CA LEU A 252 15.71 18.59 -19.91
C LEU A 252 15.31 17.21 -19.38
N LEU A 253 15.87 16.78 -18.25
CA LEU A 253 15.51 15.51 -17.61
C LEU A 253 14.03 15.48 -17.20
N LEU A 254 13.47 16.58 -16.72
CA LEU A 254 12.03 16.67 -16.43
C LEU A 254 11.19 16.52 -17.70
N CYS A 255 11.55 17.19 -18.78
CA CYS A 255 10.84 17.06 -20.07
C CYS A 255 10.89 15.61 -20.59
N VAL A 256 12.07 14.98 -20.54
CA VAL A 256 12.22 13.57 -20.92
C VAL A 256 11.37 12.67 -20.02
N TRP A 257 11.36 12.92 -18.72
CA TRP A 257 10.55 12.14 -17.78
C TRP A 257 9.05 12.26 -18.08
N VAL A 258 8.55 13.49 -18.28
CA VAL A 258 7.14 13.73 -18.65
C VAL A 258 6.80 13.08 -19.99
N PHE A 259 7.69 13.15 -20.98
CA PHE A 259 7.53 12.46 -22.26
C PHE A 259 7.43 10.95 -22.09
N LEU A 260 8.31 10.34 -21.28
CA LEU A 260 8.27 8.91 -20.98
C LEU A 260 6.97 8.52 -20.26
N ILE A 261 6.46 9.36 -19.35
CA ILE A 261 5.14 9.12 -18.72
C ILE A 261 4.05 9.09 -19.80
N ALA A 262 4.03 10.07 -20.72
CA ALA A 262 3.05 10.13 -21.79
C ALA A 262 3.11 8.91 -22.72
N MET A 263 4.31 8.36 -22.99
CA MET A 263 4.49 7.15 -23.79
C MET A 263 4.08 5.87 -23.05
N LEU A 264 4.27 5.84 -21.72
CA LEU A 264 4.07 4.64 -20.90
C LEU A 264 2.73 4.64 -20.16
N MET A 265 1.98 5.73 -20.17
CA MET A 265 0.69 5.79 -19.47
C MET A 265 -0.32 4.83 -20.09
N TYR A 266 -1.22 4.32 -19.26
CA TYR A 266 -2.35 3.53 -19.71
C TYR A 266 -3.47 4.45 -20.22
N CYS A 267 -3.96 4.23 -21.44
CA CYS A 267 -4.99 5.07 -22.08
C CYS A 267 -6.41 4.46 -21.97
N GLY A 268 -6.62 3.44 -21.14
CA GLY A 268 -7.94 2.87 -20.89
C GLY A 268 -8.67 3.53 -19.73
N ASN A 269 -9.90 3.11 -19.48
CA ASN A 269 -10.68 3.57 -18.31
C ASN A 269 -10.05 2.99 -17.03
N SER A 270 -9.39 3.83 -16.24
CA SER A 270 -8.91 3.49 -14.90
C SER A 270 -9.52 4.46 -13.89
N ALA A 271 -10.33 3.94 -12.96
CA ALA A 271 -10.80 4.73 -11.83
C ALA A 271 -9.71 4.79 -10.75
N PHE A 272 -9.63 5.92 -10.06
CA PHE A 272 -8.83 6.01 -8.84
C PHE A 272 -9.46 5.10 -7.76
N ILE A 273 -8.67 4.21 -7.16
CA ILE A 273 -9.20 3.19 -6.23
C ILE A 273 -10.01 3.83 -5.09
N TYR A 274 -9.55 4.97 -4.57
CA TYR A 274 -10.21 5.69 -3.49
C TYR A 274 -11.28 6.72 -3.94
N ALA A 275 -11.54 6.88 -5.24
CA ALA A 275 -12.59 7.79 -5.72
C ALA A 275 -14.00 7.21 -5.55
N ASN A 276 -14.11 5.93 -5.22
CA ASN A 276 -15.38 5.22 -5.06
C ASN A 276 -15.78 5.03 -3.59
N PHE A 277 -15.13 5.73 -2.67
CA PHE A 277 -15.42 5.71 -1.23
C PHE A 277 -15.99 7.02 -0.75
#